data_4092a18df7b448f5d71a9e43591007de
#
_entry.id   4092a18df7b448f5d71a9e43591007de
#
_cell.length_a   1.000
_cell.length_b   1.000
_cell.length_c   1.000
_cell.angle_alpha   90.00
_cell.angle_beta   90.00
_cell.angle_gamma   90.00
#
_symmetry.space_group_name_H-M   'P 1'
#
loop_
_entity.id
_entity.type
_entity.pdbx_description
1 polymer ?
#
loop_
_entity_poly.entity_id
_entity_poly.type
_entity_poly.pdbx_seq_one_letter_code
_entity_poly.pdbx_strand_id
1 'polypeptide(L)'
;ATGDRAGARAAAERLAALGGSLHLELVDQQIPGGAWLLAETIALANACGLPLLASAAPRCARASERELLDTVTAIRHGVPMEHPGPLRFLAADAHLRTGAELLAMQPSWSAAVARTCEIASQADLHLDFARVRFAGIDLPAGVSADQELSRQVWAGVPGRYPSGGDELARRITGELAAIERTGLAEFFLLCADIVRGAHRDGIAAQGRGSAGDSVIAYLLGITRVDPIRHNLIFERFLNEGRESYPDVDVDFASDRRDEVIDAVLDRFGPRHVAMVCTFITYRARSAARDVGLALGLPQELVDEAARRLETGDPAQIGADLAATPRWGRLLATGSDE
;
A
#
# COMPACT_ATOMS: atom_id res chain seq x y z
N ALA A 1 8.12 -29.05 -7.90
CA ALA A 1 8.33 -28.96 -9.35
C ALA A 1 7.79 -30.24 -9.99
N THR A 2 6.94 -30.11 -10.99
CA THR A 2 6.25 -31.25 -11.64
C THR A 2 7.16 -32.04 -12.59
N GLY A 3 8.40 -31.59 -12.82
CA GLY A 3 9.34 -32.19 -13.79
C GLY A 3 8.95 -31.98 -15.25
N ASP A 4 8.01 -31.10 -15.55
CA ASP A 4 7.56 -30.78 -16.91
C ASP A 4 8.56 -29.85 -17.63
N ARG A 5 9.58 -30.48 -18.24
CA ARG A 5 10.61 -29.76 -19.05
C ARG A 5 10.03 -29.12 -20.28
N ALA A 6 9.06 -29.74 -20.95
CA ALA A 6 8.48 -29.22 -22.18
C ALA A 6 7.63 -27.97 -21.89
N GLY A 7 6.82 -28.00 -20.85
CA GLY A 7 6.05 -26.85 -20.39
C GLY A 7 6.93 -25.68 -19.93
N ALA A 8 8.01 -25.95 -19.20
CA ALA A 8 8.99 -24.95 -18.79
C ALA A 8 9.65 -24.26 -19.99
N ARG A 9 10.05 -25.02 -21.01
CA ARG A 9 10.64 -24.50 -22.24
C ARG A 9 9.63 -23.64 -23.02
N ALA A 10 8.41 -24.13 -23.20
CA ALA A 10 7.37 -23.38 -23.88
C ALA A 10 7.03 -22.07 -23.18
N ALA A 11 7.05 -22.07 -21.83
CA ALA A 11 6.86 -20.85 -21.05
C ALA A 11 8.01 -19.85 -21.25
N ALA A 12 9.26 -20.32 -21.21
CA ALA A 12 10.43 -19.47 -21.44
C ALA A 12 10.41 -18.85 -22.85
N GLU A 13 10.09 -19.63 -23.88
CA GLU A 13 9.97 -19.17 -25.27
C GLU A 13 8.84 -18.11 -25.43
N ARG A 14 7.69 -18.32 -24.79
CA ARG A 14 6.59 -17.33 -24.79
C ARG A 14 6.98 -16.03 -24.10
N LEU A 15 7.66 -16.10 -22.95
CA LEU A 15 8.10 -14.91 -22.23
C LEU A 15 9.18 -14.15 -23.03
N ALA A 16 10.11 -14.86 -23.66
CA ALA A 16 11.12 -14.25 -24.53
C ALA A 16 10.49 -13.51 -25.72
N ALA A 17 9.38 -14.04 -26.28
CA ALA A 17 8.67 -13.43 -27.40
C ALA A 17 7.95 -12.10 -27.03
N LEU A 18 7.73 -11.81 -25.74
CA LEU A 18 7.14 -10.53 -25.30
C LEU A 18 8.09 -9.33 -25.45
N GLY A 19 9.35 -9.59 -25.78
CA GLY A 19 10.40 -8.58 -25.87
C GLY A 19 10.99 -8.22 -24.50
N GLY A 20 12.15 -7.58 -24.53
CA GLY A 20 12.87 -7.21 -23.31
C GLY A 20 13.94 -8.24 -22.91
N SER A 21 14.54 -8.02 -21.75
CA SER A 21 15.64 -8.82 -21.23
C SER A 21 15.11 -9.90 -20.30
N LEU A 22 15.00 -11.15 -20.80
CA LEU A 22 14.61 -12.30 -20.00
C LEU A 22 15.85 -13.02 -19.46
N HIS A 23 15.85 -13.30 -18.16
CA HIS A 23 16.90 -14.04 -17.48
C HIS A 23 16.29 -15.22 -16.70
N LEU A 24 17.05 -16.30 -16.57
CA LEU A 24 16.68 -17.37 -15.64
C LEU A 24 17.48 -17.22 -14.35
N GLU A 25 16.77 -17.32 -13.23
CA GLU A 25 17.31 -17.07 -11.90
C GLU A 25 17.82 -18.37 -11.28
N LEU A 26 19.07 -18.35 -10.78
CA LEU A 26 19.66 -19.39 -9.98
C LEU A 26 19.44 -19.05 -8.49
N VAL A 27 18.73 -19.93 -7.80
CA VAL A 27 18.43 -19.80 -6.38
C VAL A 27 18.79 -21.09 -5.67
N ASP A 28 19.77 -21.04 -4.76
CA ASP A 28 20.12 -22.15 -3.89
C ASP A 28 19.65 -21.87 -2.46
N GLN A 29 18.52 -22.45 -2.11
CA GLN A 29 17.95 -22.37 -0.76
C GLN A 29 18.22 -23.61 0.06
N GLN A 30 19.11 -24.51 -0.41
CA GLN A 30 19.49 -25.74 0.26
C GLN A 30 18.31 -26.66 0.63
N ILE A 31 17.31 -26.69 -0.26
CA ILE A 31 16.12 -27.53 -0.09
C ILE A 31 16.32 -28.93 -0.68
N PRO A 32 15.62 -29.97 -0.19
CA PRO A 32 15.59 -31.25 -0.84
C PRO A 32 15.21 -31.16 -2.33
N GLY A 33 16.00 -31.72 -3.23
CA GLY A 33 15.80 -31.60 -4.68
C GLY A 33 16.29 -30.28 -5.29
N GLY A 34 16.83 -29.35 -4.52
CA GLY A 34 17.35 -28.06 -5.01
C GLY A 34 18.45 -28.19 -6.04
N ALA A 35 19.40 -29.12 -5.82
CA ALA A 35 20.48 -29.40 -6.80
C ALA A 35 19.95 -29.85 -8.16
N TRP A 36 18.92 -30.69 -8.17
CA TRP A 36 18.25 -31.09 -9.41
C TRP A 36 17.59 -29.88 -10.10
N LEU A 37 16.87 -29.05 -9.37
CA LEU A 37 16.21 -27.86 -9.90
C LEU A 37 17.24 -26.89 -10.51
N LEU A 38 18.36 -26.67 -9.84
CA LEU A 38 19.46 -25.85 -10.37
C LEU A 38 20.01 -26.41 -11.67
N ALA A 39 20.27 -27.73 -11.75
CA ALA A 39 20.73 -28.36 -12.97
C ALA A 39 19.74 -28.22 -14.12
N GLU A 40 18.43 -28.40 -13.86
CA GLU A 40 17.38 -28.21 -14.86
C GLU A 40 17.24 -26.73 -15.31
N THR A 41 17.39 -25.79 -14.40
CA THR A 41 17.38 -24.36 -14.73
C THR A 41 18.55 -23.99 -15.64
N ILE A 42 19.77 -24.50 -15.36
CA ILE A 42 20.94 -24.30 -16.19
C ILE A 42 20.75 -24.95 -17.57
N ALA A 43 20.22 -26.19 -17.61
CA ALA A 43 19.95 -26.88 -18.86
C ALA A 43 18.92 -26.13 -19.72
N LEU A 44 17.86 -25.60 -19.12
CA LEU A 44 16.85 -24.78 -19.79
C LEU A 44 17.45 -23.48 -20.33
N ALA A 45 18.26 -22.78 -19.53
CA ALA A 45 18.95 -21.56 -19.96
C ALA A 45 19.80 -21.80 -21.22
N ASN A 46 20.60 -22.86 -21.18
CA ASN A 46 21.43 -23.24 -22.34
C ASN A 46 20.58 -23.61 -23.56
N ALA A 47 19.49 -24.36 -23.39
CA ALA A 47 18.63 -24.78 -24.49
C ALA A 47 17.86 -23.63 -25.13
N CYS A 48 17.55 -22.57 -24.39
CA CYS A 48 16.83 -21.40 -24.87
C CYS A 48 17.76 -20.22 -25.19
N GLY A 49 19.07 -20.33 -24.99
CA GLY A 49 20.02 -19.22 -25.15
C GLY A 49 19.78 -18.06 -24.18
N LEU A 50 19.20 -18.33 -23.01
CA LEU A 50 18.86 -17.32 -22.01
C LEU A 50 19.99 -17.11 -21.01
N PRO A 51 20.28 -15.87 -20.63
CA PRO A 51 21.29 -15.58 -19.62
C PRO A 51 20.81 -15.99 -18.22
N LEU A 52 21.78 -16.38 -17.38
CA LEU A 52 21.55 -16.71 -15.99
C LEU A 52 21.87 -15.51 -15.10
N LEU A 53 21.09 -15.30 -14.04
CA LEU A 53 21.41 -14.43 -12.92
C LEU A 53 21.34 -15.23 -11.61
N ALA A 54 21.98 -14.74 -10.54
CA ALA A 54 21.96 -15.40 -9.24
C ALA A 54 21.36 -14.49 -8.18
N SER A 55 20.49 -15.05 -7.35
CA SER A 55 19.94 -14.35 -6.18
C SER A 55 19.76 -15.30 -5.00
N ALA A 56 19.53 -14.72 -3.83
CA ALA A 56 19.12 -15.48 -2.64
C ALA A 56 17.59 -15.71 -2.58
N ALA A 57 16.80 -15.09 -3.45
CA ALA A 57 15.33 -15.01 -3.35
C ALA A 57 14.86 -14.76 -1.91
N PRO A 58 15.32 -13.67 -1.26
CA PRO A 58 15.17 -13.47 0.17
C PRO A 58 13.70 -13.28 0.59
N ARG A 59 13.35 -13.84 1.75
CA ARG A 59 12.06 -13.69 2.42
C ARG A 59 12.16 -12.96 3.76
N CYS A 60 13.38 -12.86 4.29
CA CYS A 60 13.73 -12.11 5.47
C CYS A 60 15.08 -11.41 5.26
N ALA A 61 15.39 -10.39 6.06
CA ALA A 61 16.62 -9.63 5.90
C ALA A 61 17.82 -10.39 6.49
N ARG A 62 17.64 -11.07 7.63
CA ARG A 62 18.69 -11.77 8.36
C ARG A 62 18.34 -13.23 8.62
N ALA A 63 19.35 -14.07 8.77
CA ALA A 63 19.17 -15.49 9.12
C ALA A 63 18.43 -15.67 10.47
N SER A 64 18.67 -14.78 11.43
CA SER A 64 17.99 -14.79 12.75
C SER A 64 16.49 -14.50 12.68
N GLU A 65 15.97 -14.01 11.56
CA GLU A 65 14.54 -13.71 11.37
C GLU A 65 13.76 -14.92 10.80
N ARG A 66 14.40 -16.06 10.70
CA ARG A 66 13.78 -17.28 10.18
C ARG A 66 12.58 -17.73 10.99
N GLU A 67 12.67 -17.73 12.30
CA GLU A 67 11.58 -18.11 13.20
C GLU A 67 10.39 -17.15 13.07
N LEU A 68 10.67 -15.86 12.93
CA LEU A 68 9.64 -14.85 12.65
C LEU A 68 8.94 -15.12 11.31
N LEU A 69 9.69 -15.47 10.27
CA LEU A 69 9.14 -15.81 8.96
C LEU A 69 8.21 -17.01 9.04
N ASP A 70 8.63 -18.07 9.75
CA ASP A 70 7.83 -19.28 9.94
C ASP A 70 6.54 -18.97 10.73
N THR A 71 6.65 -18.17 11.80
CA THR A 71 5.51 -17.72 12.60
C THR A 71 4.50 -16.92 11.77
N VAL A 72 4.96 -15.93 11.02
CA VAL A 72 4.08 -15.10 10.17
C VAL A 72 3.43 -15.95 9.07
N THR A 73 4.16 -16.95 8.55
CA THR A 73 3.62 -17.88 7.56
C THR A 73 2.53 -18.77 8.18
N ALA A 74 2.74 -19.28 9.38
CA ALA A 74 1.76 -20.06 10.12
C ALA A 74 0.47 -19.23 10.39
N ILE A 75 0.63 -18.01 10.85
CA ILE A 75 -0.48 -17.06 11.06
C ILE A 75 -1.26 -16.83 9.76
N ARG A 76 -0.55 -16.53 8.67
CA ARG A 76 -1.17 -16.27 7.36
C ARG A 76 -2.06 -17.41 6.86
N HIS A 77 -1.66 -18.64 7.17
CA HIS A 77 -2.36 -19.84 6.71
C HIS A 77 -3.26 -20.47 7.78
N GLY A 78 -3.30 -19.92 8.99
CA GLY A 78 -4.11 -20.43 10.10
C GLY A 78 -3.74 -21.84 10.54
N VAL A 79 -2.43 -22.18 10.51
CA VAL A 79 -1.92 -23.52 10.87
C VAL A 79 -0.89 -23.41 12.00
N PRO A 80 -0.80 -24.39 12.90
CA PRO A 80 0.26 -24.40 13.91
C PRO A 80 1.66 -24.60 13.29
N MET A 81 2.67 -23.98 13.90
CA MET A 81 4.07 -24.11 13.46
C MET A 81 4.61 -25.54 13.52
N GLU A 82 4.12 -26.34 14.46
CA GLU A 82 4.50 -27.75 14.60
C GLU A 82 4.03 -28.61 13.42
N HIS A 83 2.92 -28.21 12.77
CA HIS A 83 2.31 -28.96 11.71
C HIS A 83 2.05 -28.07 10.46
N PRO A 84 3.13 -27.50 9.88
CA PRO A 84 2.99 -26.51 8.80
C PRO A 84 2.57 -27.14 7.46
N GLY A 85 2.52 -28.48 7.36
CA GLY A 85 2.20 -29.17 6.11
C GLY A 85 3.11 -28.73 4.94
N PRO A 86 2.57 -28.71 3.70
CA PRO A 86 3.31 -28.27 2.52
C PRO A 86 3.58 -26.75 2.48
N LEU A 87 3.06 -26.00 3.44
CA LEU A 87 3.13 -24.53 3.49
C LEU A 87 4.43 -24.03 4.16
N ARG A 88 5.16 -24.90 4.85
CA ARG A 88 6.46 -24.55 5.42
C ARG A 88 7.41 -24.20 4.29
N PHE A 89 8.00 -23.01 4.36
CA PHE A 89 9.15 -22.73 3.53
C PHE A 89 10.27 -23.70 3.91
N LEU A 90 10.52 -24.68 3.04
CA LEU A 90 11.55 -25.68 3.22
C LEU A 90 12.97 -25.06 3.22
N ALA A 91 13.08 -23.82 2.76
CA ALA A 91 14.35 -23.11 2.63
C ALA A 91 14.92 -22.75 4.01
N ALA A 92 15.97 -23.43 4.42
CA ALA A 92 16.73 -23.07 5.62
C ALA A 92 17.32 -21.66 5.52
N ASP A 93 17.59 -21.20 4.31
CA ASP A 93 18.37 -20.01 3.97
C ASP A 93 17.63 -19.00 3.10
N ALA A 94 16.51 -18.49 3.59
CA ALA A 94 15.71 -17.49 2.86
C ALA A 94 16.04 -16.03 3.25
N HIS A 95 17.26 -15.75 3.70
CA HIS A 95 17.70 -14.40 4.07
C HIS A 95 18.46 -13.70 2.94
N LEU A 96 18.55 -12.36 3.03
CA LEU A 96 19.31 -11.56 2.10
C LEU A 96 20.81 -11.89 2.18
N ARG A 97 21.45 -12.11 1.04
CA ARG A 97 22.88 -12.45 0.93
C ARG A 97 23.60 -11.45 0.05
N THR A 98 24.85 -11.20 0.38
CA THR A 98 25.77 -10.47 -0.48
C THR A 98 26.23 -11.34 -1.65
N GLY A 99 26.74 -10.73 -2.72
CA GLY A 99 27.35 -11.47 -3.83
C GLY A 99 28.52 -12.35 -3.38
N ALA A 100 29.31 -11.91 -2.38
CA ALA A 100 30.42 -12.68 -1.83
C ALA A 100 29.93 -13.95 -1.12
N GLU A 101 28.84 -13.89 -0.36
CA GLU A 101 28.21 -15.04 0.28
C GLU A 101 27.64 -16.01 -0.73
N LEU A 102 26.99 -15.53 -1.80
CA LEU A 102 26.53 -16.39 -2.90
C LEU A 102 27.67 -17.12 -3.59
N LEU A 103 28.81 -16.44 -3.83
CA LEU A 103 29.99 -17.03 -4.42
C LEU A 103 30.69 -18.03 -3.48
N ALA A 104 30.64 -17.80 -2.18
CA ALA A 104 31.17 -18.76 -1.20
C ALA A 104 30.36 -20.06 -1.20
N MET A 105 29.04 -19.99 -1.41
CA MET A 105 28.16 -21.16 -1.54
C MET A 105 28.34 -21.87 -2.89
N GLN A 106 28.40 -21.09 -3.98
CA GLN A 106 28.42 -21.58 -5.35
C GLN A 106 29.49 -20.82 -6.17
N PRO A 107 30.78 -21.21 -6.09
CA PRO A 107 31.87 -20.51 -6.78
C PRO A 107 31.70 -20.46 -8.31
N SER A 108 30.97 -21.41 -8.90
CA SER A 108 30.68 -21.47 -10.34
C SER A 108 29.72 -20.38 -10.83
N TRP A 109 29.06 -19.63 -9.93
CA TRP A 109 28.06 -18.63 -10.27
C TRP A 109 28.65 -17.24 -10.54
N SER A 110 29.96 -17.08 -10.70
CA SER A 110 30.61 -15.78 -10.85
C SER A 110 29.98 -14.90 -11.95
N ALA A 111 29.72 -15.48 -13.12
CA ALA A 111 29.06 -14.78 -14.22
C ALA A 111 27.61 -14.40 -13.92
N ALA A 112 26.86 -15.27 -13.21
CA ALA A 112 25.47 -15.01 -12.85
C ALA A 112 25.35 -13.92 -11.75
N VAL A 113 26.27 -13.92 -10.78
CA VAL A 113 26.34 -12.86 -9.75
C VAL A 113 26.74 -11.52 -10.37
N ALA A 114 27.74 -11.50 -11.28
CA ALA A 114 28.12 -10.27 -11.99
C ALA A 114 26.94 -9.69 -12.78
N ARG A 115 26.14 -10.52 -13.43
CA ARG A 115 24.96 -10.10 -14.17
C ARG A 115 23.89 -9.48 -13.30
N THR A 116 23.72 -9.97 -12.07
CA THR A 116 22.81 -9.34 -11.09
C THR A 116 23.23 -7.90 -10.80
N CYS A 117 24.55 -7.65 -10.65
CA CYS A 117 25.09 -6.30 -10.48
C CYS A 117 24.90 -5.43 -11.74
N GLU A 118 25.06 -6.00 -12.92
CA GLU A 118 24.82 -5.30 -14.20
C GLU A 118 23.37 -4.83 -14.30
N ILE A 119 22.41 -5.71 -14.00
CA ILE A 119 20.98 -5.38 -14.02
C ILE A 119 20.68 -4.28 -12.97
N ALA A 120 21.22 -4.41 -11.77
CA ALA A 120 21.04 -3.42 -10.72
C ALA A 120 21.58 -2.04 -11.12
N SER A 121 22.72 -2.00 -11.84
CA SER A 121 23.32 -0.74 -12.32
C SER A 121 22.51 -0.08 -13.46
N GLN A 122 21.69 -0.83 -14.16
CA GLN A 122 20.80 -0.33 -15.22
C GLN A 122 19.44 0.15 -14.66
N ALA A 123 19.13 -0.18 -13.41
CA ALA A 123 17.91 0.26 -12.75
C ALA A 123 18.05 1.74 -12.35
N ASP A 124 17.48 2.61 -13.17
CA ASP A 124 17.44 4.06 -12.96
C ASP A 124 15.97 4.50 -12.86
N LEU A 125 15.33 4.15 -11.73
CA LEU A 125 13.95 4.54 -11.47
C LEU A 125 13.93 5.77 -10.56
N HIS A 126 13.59 6.91 -11.13
CA HIS A 126 13.28 8.14 -10.38
C HIS A 126 11.77 8.27 -10.22
N LEU A 127 11.28 8.10 -8.98
CA LEU A 127 9.90 8.38 -8.64
C LEU A 127 9.80 9.86 -8.22
N ASP A 128 9.30 10.69 -9.12
CA ASP A 128 9.05 12.10 -8.86
C ASP A 128 7.70 12.26 -8.14
N PHE A 129 7.74 12.28 -6.81
CA PHE A 129 6.56 12.51 -5.96
C PHE A 129 6.21 13.99 -5.81
N ALA A 130 7.05 14.91 -6.27
CA ALA A 130 6.79 16.34 -6.19
C ALA A 130 5.78 16.81 -7.25
N ARG A 131 5.58 16.04 -8.31
CA ARG A 131 4.75 16.40 -9.45
C ARG A 131 3.42 15.67 -9.43
N VAL A 132 2.40 16.32 -8.89
CA VAL A 132 1.02 15.81 -8.97
C VAL A 132 0.49 15.99 -10.39
N ARG A 133 -0.15 14.96 -10.92
CA ARG A 133 -0.91 15.00 -12.19
C ARG A 133 -2.36 14.67 -11.89
N PHE A 134 -3.23 15.62 -12.11
CA PHE A 134 -4.67 15.40 -12.00
C PHE A 134 -5.18 14.54 -13.17
N ALA A 135 -6.31 13.87 -12.95
CA ALA A 135 -6.91 12.96 -13.93
C ALA A 135 -7.43 13.67 -15.21
N GLY A 136 -7.50 14.98 -15.18
CA GLY A 136 -8.17 15.77 -16.21
C GLY A 136 -9.69 15.84 -16.02
N ILE A 137 -10.26 16.93 -16.46
CA ILE A 137 -11.71 17.16 -16.48
C ILE A 137 -12.11 17.65 -17.88
N ASP A 138 -13.33 17.29 -18.29
CA ASP A 138 -13.89 17.77 -19.55
C ASP A 138 -14.29 19.24 -19.39
N LEU A 139 -13.55 20.14 -20.06
CA LEU A 139 -13.84 21.57 -20.09
C LEU A 139 -14.43 21.97 -21.44
N PRO A 140 -15.32 22.97 -21.47
CA PRO A 140 -15.77 23.57 -22.74
C PRO A 140 -14.59 24.11 -23.54
N ALA A 141 -14.67 24.05 -24.87
CA ALA A 141 -13.59 24.52 -25.74
C ALA A 141 -13.22 25.97 -25.44
N GLY A 142 -11.94 26.25 -25.19
CA GLY A 142 -11.43 27.58 -24.90
C GLY A 142 -11.68 28.11 -23.50
N VAL A 143 -12.23 27.32 -22.59
CA VAL A 143 -12.46 27.68 -21.18
C VAL A 143 -11.35 27.06 -20.30
N SER A 144 -10.70 27.87 -19.46
CA SER A 144 -9.74 27.38 -18.50
C SER A 144 -10.44 26.78 -17.27
N ALA A 145 -9.69 25.93 -16.50
CA ALA A 145 -10.20 25.38 -15.25
C ALA A 145 -10.58 26.48 -14.23
N ASP A 146 -9.80 27.56 -14.17
CA ASP A 146 -10.09 28.69 -13.27
C ASP A 146 -11.38 29.43 -13.68
N GLN A 147 -11.61 29.63 -14.97
CA GLN A 147 -12.83 30.23 -15.48
C GLN A 147 -14.05 29.36 -15.18
N GLU A 148 -13.94 28.04 -15.39
CA GLU A 148 -15.03 27.10 -15.11
C GLU A 148 -15.30 27.00 -13.61
N LEU A 149 -14.24 26.93 -12.78
CA LEU A 149 -14.37 26.94 -11.33
C LEU A 149 -15.12 28.21 -10.85
N SER A 150 -14.65 29.36 -11.29
CA SER A 150 -15.28 30.65 -10.96
C SER A 150 -16.76 30.67 -11.37
N ARG A 151 -17.08 30.23 -12.59
CA ARG A 151 -18.47 30.14 -13.09
C ARG A 151 -19.34 29.26 -12.21
N GLN A 152 -18.86 28.04 -11.82
CA GLN A 152 -19.62 27.11 -10.99
C GLN A 152 -19.81 27.65 -9.57
N VAL A 153 -18.78 28.26 -8.99
CA VAL A 153 -18.83 28.86 -7.65
C VAL A 153 -19.88 29.97 -7.58
N TRP A 154 -19.83 30.92 -8.51
CA TRP A 154 -20.81 32.01 -8.54
C TRP A 154 -22.24 31.54 -8.85
N ALA A 155 -22.39 30.49 -9.64
CA ALA A 155 -23.68 29.85 -9.87
C ALA A 155 -24.26 29.17 -8.61
N GLY A 156 -23.43 28.75 -7.68
CA GLY A 156 -23.84 28.16 -6.39
C GLY A 156 -24.31 29.17 -5.35
N VAL A 157 -23.92 30.46 -5.49
CA VAL A 157 -24.21 31.50 -4.50
C VAL A 157 -25.71 31.70 -4.21
N PRO A 158 -26.60 31.83 -5.21
CA PRO A 158 -28.02 32.06 -4.93
C PRO A 158 -28.68 30.95 -4.10
N GLY A 159 -28.23 29.70 -4.28
CA GLY A 159 -28.78 28.55 -3.55
C GLY A 159 -28.28 28.41 -2.14
N ARG A 160 -27.07 28.90 -1.84
CA ARG A 160 -26.42 28.73 -0.53
C ARG A 160 -26.47 30.02 0.31
N TYR A 161 -26.36 31.17 -0.35
CA TYR A 161 -26.34 32.50 0.29
C TYR A 161 -27.31 33.44 -0.43
N PRO A 162 -28.65 33.30 -0.23
CA PRO A 162 -29.64 34.09 -0.92
C PRO A 162 -29.51 35.60 -0.71
N SER A 163 -29.01 35.99 0.47
CA SER A 163 -28.82 37.40 0.85
C SER A 163 -27.54 38.01 0.27
N GLY A 164 -26.59 37.17 -0.17
CA GLY A 164 -25.30 37.64 -0.68
C GLY A 164 -24.50 38.45 0.36
N GLY A 165 -23.77 39.43 -0.13
CA GLY A 165 -23.05 40.41 0.71
C GLY A 165 -21.60 40.61 0.30
N ASP A 166 -21.04 41.78 0.64
CA ASP A 166 -19.68 42.16 0.28
C ASP A 166 -18.61 41.27 0.95
N GLU A 167 -18.90 40.80 2.16
CA GLU A 167 -18.00 39.89 2.85
C GLU A 167 -17.88 38.55 2.15
N LEU A 168 -19.00 37.94 1.76
CA LEU A 168 -19.05 36.75 0.96
C LEU A 168 -18.26 36.89 -0.35
N ALA A 169 -18.53 38.00 -1.08
CA ALA A 169 -17.86 38.27 -2.34
C ALA A 169 -16.34 38.41 -2.19
N ARG A 170 -15.90 39.11 -1.15
CA ARG A 170 -14.45 39.22 -0.82
C ARG A 170 -13.83 37.85 -0.51
N ARG A 171 -14.52 37.04 0.27
CA ARG A 171 -14.05 35.70 0.64
C ARG A 171 -13.93 34.78 -0.59
N ILE A 172 -14.98 34.74 -1.43
CA ILE A 172 -14.97 33.99 -2.69
C ILE A 172 -13.81 34.42 -3.59
N THR A 173 -13.67 35.72 -3.80
CA THR A 173 -12.60 36.25 -4.66
C THR A 173 -11.21 35.93 -4.11
N GLY A 174 -11.03 36.05 -2.80
CA GLY A 174 -9.75 35.70 -2.14
C GLY A 174 -9.38 34.23 -2.27
N GLU A 175 -10.34 33.33 -2.04
CA GLU A 175 -10.11 31.89 -2.17
C GLU A 175 -9.87 31.47 -3.64
N LEU A 176 -10.65 32.01 -4.60
CA LEU A 176 -10.43 31.78 -6.03
C LEU A 176 -9.04 32.23 -6.48
N ALA A 177 -8.59 33.40 -6.05
CA ALA A 177 -7.25 33.90 -6.37
C ALA A 177 -6.14 33.03 -5.78
N ALA A 178 -6.31 32.47 -4.57
CA ALA A 178 -5.37 31.54 -3.98
C ALA A 178 -5.33 30.21 -4.74
N ILE A 179 -6.49 29.69 -5.15
CA ILE A 179 -6.60 28.45 -5.94
C ILE A 179 -5.94 28.65 -7.33
N GLU A 180 -6.14 29.77 -7.98
CA GLU A 180 -5.52 30.12 -9.27
C GLU A 180 -3.98 30.14 -9.14
N ARG A 181 -3.45 30.87 -8.14
CA ARG A 181 -1.99 30.93 -7.91
C ARG A 181 -1.35 29.60 -7.65
N THR A 182 -2.07 28.66 -7.03
CA THR A 182 -1.57 27.31 -6.72
C THR A 182 -1.88 26.29 -7.82
N GLY A 183 -2.63 26.66 -8.86
CA GLY A 183 -2.99 25.79 -9.99
C GLY A 183 -3.95 24.65 -9.59
N LEU A 184 -4.81 24.84 -8.59
CA LEU A 184 -5.67 23.81 -8.03
C LEU A 184 -7.12 23.83 -8.53
N ALA A 185 -7.45 24.68 -9.51
CA ALA A 185 -8.82 24.79 -10.02
C ALA A 185 -9.36 23.43 -10.54
N GLU A 186 -8.54 22.70 -11.29
CA GLU A 186 -8.90 21.37 -11.81
C GLU A 186 -9.18 20.36 -10.68
N PHE A 187 -8.40 20.41 -9.59
CA PHE A 187 -8.60 19.56 -8.43
C PHE A 187 -9.95 19.80 -7.74
N PHE A 188 -10.34 21.07 -7.55
CA PHE A 188 -11.64 21.40 -6.97
C PHE A 188 -12.80 20.96 -7.86
N LEU A 189 -12.68 21.16 -9.17
CA LEU A 189 -13.69 20.74 -10.15
C LEU A 189 -13.82 19.21 -10.17
N LEU A 190 -12.71 18.48 -10.09
CA LEU A 190 -12.68 17.02 -10.01
C LEU A 190 -13.41 16.51 -8.75
N CYS A 191 -13.10 17.08 -7.58
CA CYS A 191 -13.76 16.71 -6.33
C CYS A 191 -15.26 17.00 -6.37
N ALA A 192 -15.64 18.18 -6.90
CA ALA A 192 -17.05 18.56 -7.06
C ALA A 192 -17.80 17.62 -8.00
N ASP A 193 -17.16 17.16 -9.05
CA ASP A 193 -17.77 16.27 -10.03
C ASP A 193 -18.01 14.88 -9.46
N ILE A 194 -17.06 14.31 -8.70
CA ILE A 194 -17.20 13.02 -8.01
C ILE A 194 -18.36 13.09 -7.00
N VAL A 195 -18.40 14.12 -6.14
CA VAL A 195 -19.46 14.30 -5.15
C VAL A 195 -20.82 14.48 -5.81
N ARG A 196 -20.87 15.24 -6.88
CA ARG A 196 -22.11 15.48 -7.65
C ARG A 196 -22.60 14.20 -8.34
N GLY A 197 -21.68 13.37 -8.83
CA GLY A 197 -21.97 12.04 -9.36
C GLY A 197 -22.67 11.19 -8.31
N ALA A 198 -22.07 11.04 -7.15
CA ALA A 198 -22.66 10.28 -6.04
C ALA A 198 -24.05 10.80 -5.65
N HIS A 199 -24.23 12.12 -5.54
CA HIS A 199 -25.54 12.69 -5.22
C HIS A 199 -26.61 12.43 -6.30
N ARG A 200 -26.24 12.44 -7.60
CA ARG A 200 -27.16 12.08 -8.68
C ARG A 200 -27.66 10.65 -8.56
N ASP A 201 -26.79 9.75 -8.10
CA ASP A 201 -27.11 8.34 -7.89
C ASP A 201 -27.79 8.08 -6.52
N GLY A 202 -28.11 9.15 -5.79
CA GLY A 202 -28.74 9.07 -4.46
C GLY A 202 -27.82 8.58 -3.36
N ILE A 203 -26.50 8.65 -3.54
CA ILE A 203 -25.49 8.26 -2.56
C ILE A 203 -25.12 9.48 -1.74
N ALA A 204 -25.23 9.37 -0.41
CA ALA A 204 -24.82 10.44 0.49
C ALA A 204 -23.30 10.61 0.44
N ALA A 205 -22.85 11.87 0.29
CA ALA A 205 -21.45 12.27 0.28
C ALA A 205 -21.23 13.51 1.13
N GLN A 206 -20.09 13.59 1.82
CA GLN A 206 -19.73 14.70 2.69
C GLN A 206 -18.23 14.90 2.71
N GLY A 207 -17.78 16.05 2.22
CA GLY A 207 -16.40 16.50 2.45
C GLY A 207 -16.16 16.84 3.91
N ARG A 208 -15.07 16.32 4.49
CA ARG A 208 -14.71 16.52 5.89
C ARG A 208 -13.30 17.12 6.03
N GLY A 209 -12.87 17.30 7.29
CA GLY A 209 -11.56 17.85 7.57
C GLY A 209 -11.40 19.27 7.07
N SER A 210 -10.23 19.58 6.51
CA SER A 210 -9.90 20.94 6.04
C SER A 210 -10.74 21.41 4.86
N ALA A 211 -11.39 20.54 4.09
CA ALA A 211 -12.31 20.92 3.03
C ALA A 211 -13.51 21.74 3.55
N GLY A 212 -13.88 21.57 4.84
CA GLY A 212 -14.91 22.38 5.49
C GLY A 212 -14.53 23.84 5.69
N ASP A 213 -13.25 24.19 5.59
CA ASP A 213 -12.75 25.56 5.81
C ASP A 213 -12.88 26.45 4.55
N SER A 214 -13.26 25.87 3.39
CA SER A 214 -13.36 26.56 2.11
C SER A 214 -14.80 26.91 1.74
N VAL A 215 -15.06 28.21 1.45
CA VAL A 215 -16.36 28.64 0.88
C VAL A 215 -16.56 28.11 -0.53
N ILE A 216 -15.48 27.91 -1.28
CA ILE A 216 -15.51 27.30 -2.61
C ILE A 216 -16.01 25.85 -2.53
N ALA A 217 -15.43 25.03 -1.62
CA ALA A 217 -15.88 23.66 -1.40
C ALA A 217 -17.35 23.58 -0.97
N TYR A 218 -17.82 24.53 -0.16
CA TYR A 218 -19.22 24.63 0.23
C TYR A 218 -20.13 24.99 -0.95
N LEU A 219 -19.77 26.00 -1.74
CA LEU A 219 -20.56 26.44 -2.91
C LEU A 219 -20.62 25.37 -4.01
N LEU A 220 -19.57 24.59 -4.19
CA LEU A 220 -19.52 23.48 -5.14
C LEU A 220 -20.29 22.23 -4.64
N GLY A 221 -20.72 22.22 -3.38
CA GLY A 221 -21.41 21.06 -2.77
C GLY A 221 -20.51 19.93 -2.31
N ILE A 222 -19.18 20.13 -2.29
CA ILE A 222 -18.21 19.16 -1.77
C ILE A 222 -18.44 18.93 -0.26
N THR A 223 -18.68 20.02 0.48
CA THR A 223 -19.00 19.98 1.92
C THR A 223 -20.37 20.61 2.20
N ARG A 224 -20.98 20.20 3.32
CA ARG A 224 -22.20 20.81 3.87
C ARG A 224 -21.91 21.80 4.98
N VAL A 225 -20.66 21.92 5.40
CA VAL A 225 -20.23 22.84 6.45
C VAL A 225 -20.12 24.24 5.86
N ASP A 226 -20.85 25.19 6.42
CA ASP A 226 -20.80 26.61 6.02
C ASP A 226 -19.64 27.31 6.75
N PRO A 227 -18.54 27.62 6.05
CA PRO A 227 -17.36 28.19 6.71
C PRO A 227 -17.56 29.63 7.18
N ILE A 228 -18.49 30.39 6.58
CA ILE A 228 -18.82 31.75 7.03
C ILE A 228 -19.61 31.69 8.34
N ARG A 229 -20.65 30.87 8.39
CA ARG A 229 -21.47 30.69 9.58
C ARG A 229 -20.67 30.20 10.79
N HIS A 230 -19.67 29.35 10.55
CA HIS A 230 -18.82 28.75 11.59
C HIS A 230 -17.49 29.48 11.78
N ASN A 231 -17.28 30.60 11.10
CA ASN A 231 -16.05 31.40 11.15
C ASN A 231 -14.77 30.57 10.94
N LEU A 232 -14.78 29.69 9.94
CA LEU A 232 -13.65 28.82 9.59
C LEU A 232 -12.65 29.56 8.72
N ILE A 233 -11.37 29.17 8.81
CA ILE A 233 -10.23 29.89 8.21
C ILE A 233 -9.71 29.08 7.04
N PHE A 234 -9.80 29.63 5.81
CA PHE A 234 -9.38 28.98 4.57
C PHE A 234 -7.88 28.62 4.52
N GLU A 235 -7.03 29.41 5.16
CA GLU A 235 -5.58 29.21 5.22
C GLU A 235 -5.19 27.90 5.93
N ARG A 236 -6.12 27.28 6.66
CA ARG A 236 -5.92 25.94 7.22
C ARG A 236 -6.01 24.83 6.16
N PHE A 237 -6.79 25.09 5.10
CA PHE A 237 -6.94 24.18 3.98
C PHE A 237 -5.84 24.40 2.94
N LEU A 238 -5.66 25.65 2.49
CA LEU A 238 -4.70 26.02 1.48
C LEU A 238 -3.80 27.16 1.98
N ASN A 239 -2.51 26.83 2.12
CA ASN A 239 -1.47 27.79 2.49
C ASN A 239 -0.35 27.72 1.44
N GLU A 240 -0.02 28.86 0.83
CA GLU A 240 0.99 29.00 -0.22
C GLU A 240 2.43 28.60 0.24
N GLY A 241 2.68 28.57 1.55
CA GLY A 241 3.94 28.12 2.13
C GLY A 241 4.05 26.59 2.35
N ARG A 242 3.04 25.83 1.99
CA ARG A 242 3.02 24.38 2.18
C ARG A 242 3.71 23.66 1.01
N GLU A 243 4.65 22.78 1.29
CA GLU A 243 5.34 21.97 0.28
C GLU A 243 4.45 20.85 -0.31
N SER A 244 3.32 20.52 0.35
CA SER A 244 2.39 19.47 -0.08
C SER A 244 1.09 20.05 -0.61
N TYR A 245 0.53 19.42 -1.65
CA TYR A 245 -0.82 19.71 -2.12
C TYR A 245 -1.85 19.44 -1.02
N PRO A 246 -2.97 20.21 -0.97
CA PRO A 246 -4.07 19.92 -0.06
C PRO A 246 -4.75 18.61 -0.47
N ASP A 247 -5.28 17.91 0.51
CA ASP A 247 -6.15 16.75 0.34
C ASP A 247 -7.61 17.13 0.63
N VAL A 248 -8.52 16.50 -0.09
CA VAL A 248 -9.96 16.59 0.16
C VAL A 248 -10.46 15.20 0.55
N ASP A 249 -10.74 15.03 1.82
CA ASP A 249 -11.39 13.83 2.33
C ASP A 249 -12.90 13.90 2.06
N VAL A 250 -13.45 12.88 1.43
CA VAL A 250 -14.90 12.76 1.22
C VAL A 250 -15.39 11.42 1.75
N ASP A 251 -16.31 11.47 2.70
CA ASP A 251 -17.01 10.30 3.19
C ASP A 251 -18.23 9.99 2.31
N PHE A 252 -18.39 8.74 1.94
CA PHE A 252 -19.56 8.23 1.22
C PHE A 252 -20.32 7.22 2.08
N ALA A 253 -21.61 7.05 1.82
CA ALA A 253 -22.44 6.05 2.47
C ALA A 253 -21.78 4.68 2.37
N SER A 254 -21.53 4.02 3.52
CA SER A 254 -20.68 2.84 3.62
C SER A 254 -21.27 1.61 2.91
N ASP A 255 -22.59 1.52 2.82
CA ASP A 255 -23.34 0.45 2.14
C ASP A 255 -23.27 0.54 0.60
N ARG A 256 -22.96 1.74 0.06
CA ARG A 256 -22.89 2.01 -1.39
C ARG A 256 -21.54 2.59 -1.84
N ARG A 257 -20.55 2.56 -0.98
CA ARG A 257 -19.21 3.10 -1.26
C ARG A 257 -18.57 2.47 -2.49
N ASP A 258 -18.75 1.16 -2.67
CA ASP A 258 -18.13 0.42 -3.76
C ASP A 258 -18.67 0.87 -5.13
N GLU A 259 -19.97 1.26 -5.23
CA GLU A 259 -20.52 1.85 -6.44
C GLU A 259 -19.83 3.16 -6.85
N VAL A 260 -19.45 3.98 -5.87
CA VAL A 260 -18.69 5.23 -6.13
C VAL A 260 -17.27 4.90 -6.60
N ILE A 261 -16.62 3.90 -5.99
CA ILE A 261 -15.29 3.46 -6.39
C ILE A 261 -15.29 2.98 -7.84
N ASP A 262 -16.27 2.14 -8.20
CA ASP A 262 -16.41 1.61 -9.56
C ASP A 262 -16.67 2.76 -10.56
N ALA A 263 -17.58 3.68 -10.25
CA ALA A 263 -17.88 4.83 -11.11
C ALA A 263 -16.66 5.75 -11.34
N VAL A 264 -15.84 5.96 -10.30
CA VAL A 264 -14.60 6.74 -10.39
C VAL A 264 -13.55 6.01 -11.20
N LEU A 265 -13.41 4.69 -11.00
CA LEU A 265 -12.49 3.85 -11.76
C LEU A 265 -12.86 3.79 -13.25
N ASP A 266 -14.14 3.62 -13.57
CA ASP A 266 -14.65 3.59 -14.95
C ASP A 266 -14.41 4.92 -15.66
N ARG A 267 -14.59 6.04 -14.95
CA ARG A 267 -14.44 7.36 -15.52
C ARG A 267 -12.98 7.79 -15.74
N PHE A 268 -12.12 7.58 -14.74
CA PHE A 268 -10.75 8.10 -14.77
C PHE A 268 -9.69 7.04 -15.10
N GLY A 269 -10.08 5.77 -15.03
CA GLY A 269 -9.24 4.63 -15.36
C GLY A 269 -8.16 4.30 -14.30
N PRO A 270 -7.55 3.11 -14.42
CA PRO A 270 -6.63 2.58 -13.39
C PRO A 270 -5.30 3.33 -13.29
N ARG A 271 -5.02 4.27 -14.18
CA ARG A 271 -3.81 5.12 -14.11
C ARG A 271 -3.97 6.35 -13.21
N HIS A 272 -5.21 6.67 -12.84
CA HIS A 272 -5.55 7.86 -12.04
C HIS A 272 -6.29 7.50 -10.74
N VAL A 273 -6.65 6.23 -10.57
CA VAL A 273 -7.40 5.74 -9.40
C VAL A 273 -6.63 4.60 -8.76
N ALA A 274 -6.49 4.66 -7.45
CA ALA A 274 -5.84 3.60 -6.68
C ALA A 274 -6.52 3.43 -5.32
N MET A 275 -6.61 2.18 -4.86
CA MET A 275 -6.96 1.89 -3.46
C MET A 275 -5.76 2.17 -2.58
N VAL A 276 -5.98 2.86 -1.46
CA VAL A 276 -4.93 3.03 -0.45
C VAL A 276 -4.63 1.69 0.19
N CYS A 277 -3.37 1.26 0.08
CA CYS A 277 -2.87 0.07 0.74
C CYS A 277 -2.34 0.45 2.13
N THR A 278 -3.01 -0.02 3.18
CA THR A 278 -2.52 0.14 4.55
C THR A 278 -1.91 -1.15 5.05
N PHE A 279 -0.72 -1.06 5.63
CA PHE A 279 -0.13 -2.17 6.37
C PHE A 279 -0.72 -2.19 7.78
N ILE A 280 -1.46 -3.24 8.08
CA ILE A 280 -1.95 -3.46 9.45
C ILE A 280 -0.78 -3.96 10.27
N THR A 281 -0.36 -3.20 11.28
CA THR A 281 0.68 -3.60 12.21
C THR A 281 0.10 -4.30 13.42
N TYR A 282 0.79 -5.35 13.87
CA TYR A 282 0.44 -6.02 15.11
C TYR A 282 0.69 -5.11 16.32
N ARG A 283 -0.27 -5.09 17.23
CA ARG A 283 -0.10 -4.56 18.58
C ARG A 283 -0.03 -5.71 19.57
N ALA A 284 0.39 -5.45 20.81
CA ALA A 284 0.63 -6.48 21.82
C ALA A 284 -0.48 -7.53 21.91
N ARG A 285 -1.74 -7.10 21.97
CA ARG A 285 -2.90 -8.01 22.09
C ARG A 285 -3.12 -8.89 20.85
N SER A 286 -3.02 -8.32 19.66
CA SER A 286 -3.17 -9.09 18.41
C SER A 286 -1.98 -10.00 18.20
N ALA A 287 -0.75 -9.54 18.49
CA ALA A 287 0.45 -10.36 18.41
C ALA A 287 0.36 -11.57 19.35
N ALA A 288 0.05 -11.35 20.63
CA ALA A 288 -0.09 -12.44 21.60
C ALA A 288 -1.15 -13.47 21.18
N ARG A 289 -2.27 -13.01 20.58
CA ARG A 289 -3.33 -13.91 20.10
C ARG A 289 -2.87 -14.75 18.93
N ASP A 290 -2.38 -14.11 17.88
CA ASP A 290 -2.09 -14.80 16.63
C ASP A 290 -0.81 -15.66 16.72
N VAL A 291 0.23 -15.16 17.42
CA VAL A 291 1.44 -15.93 17.70
C VAL A 291 1.13 -17.10 18.63
N GLY A 292 0.34 -16.89 19.69
CA GLY A 292 -0.05 -17.97 20.59
C GLY A 292 -0.78 -19.11 19.86
N LEU A 293 -1.70 -18.77 18.96
CA LEU A 293 -2.38 -19.77 18.14
C LEU A 293 -1.44 -20.46 17.15
N ALA A 294 -0.50 -19.72 16.54
CA ALA A 294 0.51 -20.29 15.66
C ALA A 294 1.46 -21.24 16.41
N LEU A 295 1.75 -20.97 17.68
CA LEU A 295 2.51 -21.87 18.56
C LEU A 295 1.67 -23.05 19.08
N GLY A 296 0.42 -23.21 18.66
CA GLY A 296 -0.45 -24.31 19.08
C GLY A 296 -0.99 -24.20 20.50
N LEU A 297 -0.90 -23.01 21.13
CA LEU A 297 -1.40 -22.83 22.48
C LEU A 297 -2.94 -22.88 22.51
N PRO A 298 -3.54 -23.40 23.60
CA PRO A 298 -5.00 -23.41 23.77
C PRO A 298 -5.62 -22.02 23.69
N GLN A 299 -6.73 -21.90 22.98
CA GLN A 299 -7.46 -20.63 22.78
C GLN A 299 -7.73 -19.88 24.10
N GLU A 300 -8.12 -20.62 25.16
CA GLU A 300 -8.43 -20.01 26.48
C GLU A 300 -7.20 -19.34 27.11
N LEU A 301 -6.02 -19.94 26.95
CA LEU A 301 -4.75 -19.40 27.44
C LEU A 301 -4.36 -18.14 26.68
N VAL A 302 -4.51 -18.18 25.36
CA VAL A 302 -4.24 -17.07 24.45
C VAL A 302 -5.16 -15.89 24.74
N ASP A 303 -6.46 -16.13 24.94
CA ASP A 303 -7.43 -15.09 25.27
C ASP A 303 -7.18 -14.49 26.67
N GLU A 304 -6.73 -15.27 27.64
CA GLU A 304 -6.32 -14.77 28.95
C GLU A 304 -5.14 -13.81 28.82
N ALA A 305 -4.11 -14.17 28.08
CA ALA A 305 -2.96 -13.33 27.80
C ALA A 305 -3.37 -12.01 27.12
N ALA A 306 -4.13 -12.10 26.04
CA ALA A 306 -4.55 -10.95 25.26
C ALA A 306 -5.39 -9.95 26.06
N ARG A 307 -6.21 -10.42 27.02
CA ARG A 307 -7.00 -9.53 27.90
C ARG A 307 -6.15 -8.78 28.90
N ARG A 308 -5.04 -9.37 29.35
CA ARG A 308 -4.19 -8.78 30.40
C ARG A 308 -3.11 -7.84 29.87
N LEU A 309 -2.79 -7.92 28.59
CA LEU A 309 -1.85 -7.01 27.96
C LEU A 309 -2.47 -5.61 27.83
N GLU A 310 -2.06 -4.70 28.69
CA GLU A 310 -2.53 -3.30 28.69
C GLU A 310 -1.58 -2.39 27.89
N THR A 311 -0.31 -2.76 27.81
CA THR A 311 0.74 -1.94 27.20
C THR A 311 0.79 -2.08 25.67
N GLY A 312 1.15 -0.97 25.01
CA GLY A 312 1.53 -0.97 23.60
C GLY A 312 3.04 -1.18 23.39
N ASP A 313 3.83 -1.24 24.46
CA ASP A 313 5.28 -1.37 24.41
C ASP A 313 5.69 -2.86 24.31
N PRO A 314 6.29 -3.28 23.18
CA PRO A 314 6.74 -4.67 23.01
C PRO A 314 7.72 -5.15 24.08
N ALA A 315 8.55 -4.24 24.63
CA ALA A 315 9.53 -4.59 25.66
C ALA A 315 8.90 -5.02 26.99
N GLN A 316 7.66 -4.63 27.26
CA GLN A 316 6.94 -4.96 28.49
C GLN A 316 6.09 -6.22 28.38
N ILE A 317 5.83 -6.72 27.18
CA ILE A 317 4.94 -7.88 26.96
C ILE A 317 5.41 -9.10 27.77
N GLY A 318 6.71 -9.38 27.80
CA GLY A 318 7.27 -10.51 28.56
C GLY A 318 7.02 -10.40 30.07
N ALA A 319 7.17 -9.20 30.62
CA ALA A 319 6.90 -8.93 32.05
C ALA A 319 5.41 -9.05 32.38
N ASP A 320 4.54 -8.51 31.53
CA ASP A 320 3.09 -8.59 31.69
C ASP A 320 2.59 -10.04 31.62
N LEU A 321 3.14 -10.84 30.72
CA LEU A 321 2.82 -12.25 30.62
C LEU A 321 3.34 -13.04 31.83
N ALA A 322 4.57 -12.78 32.29
CA ALA A 322 5.16 -13.43 33.47
C ALA A 322 4.37 -13.15 34.75
N ALA A 323 3.76 -11.96 34.87
CA ALA A 323 2.88 -11.60 35.99
C ALA A 323 1.55 -12.38 35.99
N THR A 324 1.21 -13.08 34.90
CA THR A 324 0.00 -13.91 34.79
C THR A 324 0.26 -15.31 35.32
N PRO A 325 -0.48 -15.85 36.32
CA PRO A 325 -0.12 -17.09 37.03
C PRO A 325 0.04 -18.32 36.14
N ARG A 326 -0.73 -18.45 35.06
CA ARG A 326 -0.61 -19.59 34.10
C ARG A 326 0.57 -19.41 33.18
N TRP A 327 0.77 -18.20 32.65
CA TRP A 327 1.88 -17.86 31.77
C TRP A 327 3.22 -17.85 32.49
N GLY A 328 3.27 -17.30 33.71
CA GLY A 328 4.48 -17.33 34.53
C GLY A 328 5.01 -18.74 34.78
N ARG A 329 4.12 -19.73 34.96
CA ARG A 329 4.52 -21.13 35.07
C ARG A 329 5.06 -21.73 33.76
N LEU A 330 4.40 -21.41 32.63
CA LEU A 330 4.85 -21.86 31.31
C LEU A 330 6.23 -21.28 30.94
N LEU A 331 6.43 -19.99 31.20
CA LEU A 331 7.73 -19.36 30.96
C LEU A 331 8.84 -19.88 31.89
N ALA A 332 8.51 -20.24 33.13
CA ALA A 332 9.47 -20.83 34.05
C ALA A 332 9.85 -22.28 33.70
N THR A 333 8.95 -23.03 33.06
CA THR A 333 9.25 -24.42 32.62
C THR A 333 9.89 -24.51 31.25
N GLY A 334 9.78 -23.48 30.41
CA GLY A 334 10.38 -23.43 29.07
C GLY A 334 11.82 -22.89 29.04
N SER A 335 12.40 -22.53 30.17
CA SER A 335 13.80 -22.09 30.28
C SER A 335 14.82 -23.22 30.49
N ASP A 336 14.37 -24.47 30.55
CA ASP A 336 15.21 -25.65 30.82
C ASP A 336 15.27 -26.65 29.64
N GLU A 337 14.76 -26.30 28.45
CA GLU A 337 14.97 -27.01 27.18
C GLU A 337 15.51 -26.01 26.09
#